data_304878cc0f0aa0ac10ddb786c144cd74
#
_entry.id   304878cc0f0aa0ac10ddb786c144cd74
#
_cell.length_a   1.000
_cell.length_b   1.000
_cell.length_c   1.000
_cell.angle_alpha   90.00
_cell.angle_beta   90.00
_cell.angle_gamma   90.00
#
_symmetry.space_group_name_H-M   'P 1'
#
loop_
_entity.id
_entity.type
_entity.pdbx_description
1 polymer ?
#
loop_
_entity_poly.entity_id
_entity_poly.type
_entity_poly.pdbx_seq_one_letter_code
_entity_poly.pdbx_strand_id
1 'polypeptide(L)'
;GGDTAIAAMQYAYTPSWVSSVFDPDAPLESARVLFATIEARWSRLPEGRRPLLLSYGLSLGAHGSQGVFADLADLRDRVDGALFAGSPNGSPLWRTLQAQRDPGSPAWQPVLDGGREVRWISRAGDEDLLAGPWERPRVLYLQHATDPVTWLSADLLFQPPDWLRADQRGADVSPSMQWIPIVTALQVVVDMLGGEAVP
;
A
#
# COMPACT_ATOMS: atom_id res chain seq x y z
N GLY A 1 25.85 3.80 4.27
CA GLY A 1 27.04 3.65 3.68
C GLY A 1 27.44 4.44 2.44
N GLY A 2 26.59 5.17 1.72
CA GLY A 2 26.99 5.91 0.52
C GLY A 2 26.91 5.11 -0.79
N ASP A 3 26.27 3.96 -0.75
CA ASP A 3 26.05 3.07 -1.88
C ASP A 3 24.59 3.03 -2.36
N THR A 4 23.75 3.91 -1.81
CA THR A 4 22.33 4.01 -2.15
C THR A 4 22.01 5.37 -2.75
N ALA A 5 21.23 5.39 -3.83
CA ALA A 5 20.68 6.58 -4.43
C ALA A 5 19.15 6.57 -4.30
N ILE A 6 18.56 7.71 -3.98
CA ILE A 6 17.12 7.90 -3.90
C ILE A 6 16.71 8.89 -4.99
N ALA A 7 15.76 8.50 -5.83
CA ALA A 7 15.11 9.40 -6.77
C ALA A 7 13.65 9.56 -6.34
N ALA A 8 13.22 10.80 -6.18
CA ALA A 8 11.86 11.14 -5.78
C ALA A 8 11.33 12.27 -6.65
N MET A 9 10.01 12.31 -6.82
CA MET A 9 9.33 13.37 -7.54
C MET A 9 8.14 13.87 -6.73
N GLN A 10 8.01 15.17 -6.65
CA GLN A 10 6.82 15.81 -6.10
C GLN A 10 5.76 15.92 -7.18
N TYR A 11 4.58 15.37 -6.95
CA TYR A 11 3.47 15.35 -7.91
C TYR A 11 2.45 16.47 -7.68
N ALA A 12 2.41 17.08 -6.47
CA ALA A 12 1.47 18.15 -6.13
C ALA A 12 2.05 19.12 -5.12
N TYR A 13 1.49 20.34 -5.10
CA TYR A 13 1.76 21.36 -4.09
C TYR A 13 0.69 21.40 -2.99
N THR A 14 -0.43 20.73 -3.22
CA THR A 14 -1.56 20.63 -2.29
C THR A 14 -1.39 19.45 -1.34
N PRO A 15 -2.02 19.48 -0.14
CA PRO A 15 -2.09 18.32 0.73
C PRO A 15 -2.63 17.09 0.00
N SER A 16 -2.17 15.89 0.39
CA SER A 16 -2.48 14.65 -0.32
C SER A 16 -3.97 14.37 -0.46
N TRP A 17 -4.77 14.69 0.57
CA TRP A 17 -6.23 14.50 0.51
C TRP A 17 -6.92 15.43 -0.51
N VAL A 18 -6.39 16.66 -0.70
CA VAL A 18 -6.88 17.58 -1.74
C VAL A 18 -6.58 17.01 -3.12
N SER A 19 -5.34 16.55 -3.33
CA SER A 19 -4.92 15.95 -4.60
C SER A 19 -5.73 14.69 -4.91
N SER A 20 -6.06 13.86 -3.92
CA SER A 20 -6.86 12.64 -4.13
C SER A 20 -8.28 12.93 -4.62
N VAL A 21 -8.84 14.10 -4.31
CA VAL A 21 -10.18 14.51 -4.72
C VAL A 21 -10.19 15.25 -6.06
N PHE A 22 -9.23 16.16 -6.26
CA PHE A 22 -9.25 17.09 -7.41
C PHE A 22 -8.35 16.66 -8.56
N ASP A 23 -7.34 15.82 -8.29
CA ASP A 23 -6.41 15.31 -9.30
C ASP A 23 -5.91 13.90 -8.92
N PRO A 24 -6.79 12.91 -8.92
CA PRO A 24 -6.46 11.55 -8.48
C PRO A 24 -5.44 10.84 -9.37
N ASP A 25 -5.28 11.27 -10.61
CA ASP A 25 -4.39 10.65 -11.60
C ASP A 25 -2.94 11.19 -11.55
N ALA A 26 -2.73 12.38 -11.01
CA ALA A 26 -1.41 13.02 -10.94
C ALA A 26 -0.34 12.16 -10.25
N PRO A 27 -0.62 11.48 -9.12
CA PRO A 27 0.36 10.60 -8.48
C PRO A 27 0.78 9.44 -9.39
N LEU A 28 -0.19 8.87 -10.12
CA LEU A 28 0.04 7.74 -11.01
C LEU A 28 0.86 8.15 -12.25
N GLU A 29 0.50 9.25 -12.90
CA GLU A 29 1.22 9.77 -14.05
C GLU A 29 2.67 10.14 -13.68
N SER A 30 2.83 10.85 -12.57
CA SER A 30 4.13 11.22 -12.04
C SER A 30 5.00 10.01 -11.72
N ALA A 31 4.44 9.01 -11.05
CA ALA A 31 5.15 7.78 -10.73
C ALA A 31 5.56 7.01 -11.99
N ARG A 32 4.71 6.94 -13.01
CA ARG A 32 5.04 6.31 -14.30
C ARG A 32 6.22 6.99 -15.00
N VAL A 33 6.22 8.32 -15.05
CA VAL A 33 7.31 9.07 -15.68
C VAL A 33 8.61 8.90 -14.92
N LEU A 34 8.58 9.01 -13.59
CA LEU A 34 9.74 8.80 -12.73
C LEU A 34 10.31 7.39 -12.91
N PHE A 35 9.45 6.37 -12.77
CA PHE A 35 9.87 4.98 -12.87
C PHE A 35 10.46 4.66 -14.24
N ALA A 36 9.77 5.03 -15.33
CA ALA A 36 10.26 4.81 -16.69
C ALA A 36 11.62 5.47 -16.93
N THR A 37 11.84 6.67 -16.38
CA THR A 37 13.11 7.39 -16.49
C THR A 37 14.25 6.65 -15.76
N ILE A 38 13.98 6.18 -14.55
CA ILE A 38 14.95 5.44 -13.74
C ILE A 38 15.25 4.08 -14.37
N GLU A 39 14.21 3.33 -14.74
CA GLU A 39 14.31 2.01 -15.39
C GLU A 39 15.12 2.07 -16.67
N ALA A 40 14.86 3.06 -17.54
CA ALA A 40 15.62 3.26 -18.79
C ALA A 40 17.10 3.57 -18.54
N ARG A 41 17.44 4.26 -17.45
CA ARG A 41 18.83 4.52 -17.11
C ARG A 41 19.47 3.29 -16.45
N TRP A 42 18.78 2.63 -15.55
CA TRP A 42 19.24 1.44 -14.84
C TRP A 42 19.50 0.28 -15.79
N SER A 43 18.61 0.06 -16.76
CA SER A 43 18.74 -1.01 -17.76
C SER A 43 19.96 -0.85 -18.70
N ARG A 44 20.50 0.36 -18.85
CA ARG A 44 21.74 0.61 -19.62
C ARG A 44 23.01 0.22 -18.84
N LEU A 45 22.91 0.02 -17.55
CA LEU A 45 24.07 -0.45 -16.78
C LEU A 45 24.37 -1.93 -17.11
N PRO A 46 25.63 -2.33 -17.14
CA PRO A 46 26.00 -3.74 -17.28
C PRO A 46 25.33 -4.59 -16.18
N GLU A 47 24.77 -5.75 -16.51
CA GLU A 47 24.01 -6.59 -15.58
C GLU A 47 24.74 -6.86 -14.27
N GLY A 48 26.03 -7.22 -14.30
CA GLY A 48 26.82 -7.49 -13.10
C GLY A 48 27.16 -6.24 -12.26
N ARG A 49 26.72 -5.04 -12.68
CA ARG A 49 26.93 -3.75 -11.98
C ARG A 49 25.64 -3.01 -11.69
N ARG A 50 24.50 -3.60 -12.00
CA ARG A 50 23.19 -3.01 -11.67
C ARG A 50 22.98 -3.06 -10.16
N PRO A 51 22.71 -1.92 -9.51
CA PRO A 51 22.26 -1.93 -8.12
C PRO A 51 20.85 -2.53 -8.04
N LEU A 52 20.44 -2.96 -6.84
CA LEU A 52 19.06 -3.34 -6.61
C LEU A 52 18.15 -2.15 -6.89
N LEU A 53 17.06 -2.41 -7.61
CA LEU A 53 16.03 -1.42 -7.89
C LEU A 53 14.85 -1.66 -6.96
N LEU A 54 14.55 -0.67 -6.11
CA LEU A 54 13.46 -0.75 -5.14
C LEU A 54 12.44 0.36 -5.41
N SER A 55 11.16 0.02 -5.30
CA SER A 55 10.05 0.97 -5.37
C SER A 55 9.54 1.28 -3.96
N TYR A 56 9.28 2.55 -3.68
CA TYR A 56 8.74 2.99 -2.39
C TYR A 56 7.61 4.00 -2.59
N GLY A 57 6.59 3.90 -1.75
CA GLY A 57 5.53 4.90 -1.69
C GLY A 57 4.83 4.91 -0.34
N LEU A 58 4.38 6.11 0.06
CA LEU A 58 3.60 6.35 1.28
C LEU A 58 2.27 7.01 0.90
N SER A 59 1.15 6.47 1.41
CA SER A 59 -0.19 7.01 1.18
C SER A 59 -0.49 7.16 -0.32
N LEU A 60 -0.82 8.34 -0.80
CA LEU A 60 -1.04 8.62 -2.22
C LEU A 60 0.20 8.33 -3.08
N GLY A 61 1.41 8.46 -2.51
CA GLY A 61 2.64 7.98 -3.14
C GLY A 61 2.69 6.45 -3.29
N ALA A 62 2.10 5.70 -2.35
CA ALA A 62 1.94 4.25 -2.50
C ALA A 62 0.96 3.91 -3.63
N HIS A 63 -0.14 4.67 -3.76
CA HIS A 63 -1.05 4.53 -4.89
C HIS A 63 -0.33 4.72 -6.23
N GLY A 64 0.42 5.81 -6.37
CA GLY A 64 1.18 6.12 -7.59
C GLY A 64 2.23 5.06 -7.88
N SER A 65 3.10 4.75 -6.91
CA SER A 65 4.24 3.86 -7.12
C SER A 65 3.85 2.41 -7.43
N GLN A 66 2.81 1.87 -6.79
CA GLN A 66 2.32 0.52 -7.11
C GLN A 66 1.50 0.47 -8.40
N GLY A 67 0.85 1.58 -8.78
CA GLY A 67 0.09 1.69 -10.02
C GLY A 67 0.93 1.76 -11.29
N VAL A 68 2.27 1.74 -11.15
CA VAL A 68 3.21 1.55 -12.27
C VAL A 68 3.20 0.11 -12.77
N PHE A 69 2.85 -0.84 -11.89
CA PHE A 69 2.86 -2.26 -12.17
C PHE A 69 1.46 -2.77 -12.51
N ALA A 70 1.36 -3.58 -13.56
CA ALA A 70 0.10 -4.19 -13.96
C ALA A 70 -0.36 -5.26 -12.95
N ASP A 71 0.58 -6.07 -12.47
CA ASP A 71 0.37 -7.14 -11.51
C ASP A 71 1.68 -7.50 -10.78
N LEU A 72 1.66 -8.56 -9.96
CA LEU A 72 2.84 -9.04 -9.23
C LEU A 72 3.91 -9.61 -10.19
N ALA A 73 3.53 -10.16 -11.32
CA ALA A 73 4.48 -10.69 -12.30
C ALA A 73 5.25 -9.55 -12.97
N ASP A 74 4.55 -8.50 -13.41
CA ASP A 74 5.18 -7.29 -13.95
C ASP A 74 6.10 -6.63 -12.91
N LEU A 75 5.68 -6.57 -11.65
CA LEU A 75 6.53 -6.05 -10.58
C LEU A 75 7.80 -6.91 -10.40
N ARG A 76 7.67 -8.24 -10.42
CA ARG A 76 8.78 -9.19 -10.29
C ARG A 76 9.83 -9.01 -11.39
N ASP A 77 9.38 -8.74 -12.60
CA ASP A 77 10.27 -8.61 -13.75
C ASP A 77 11.02 -7.27 -13.76
N ARG A 78 10.53 -6.26 -13.01
CA ARG A 78 11.02 -4.88 -13.12
C ARG A 78 11.75 -4.35 -11.89
N VAL A 79 11.49 -4.91 -10.70
CA VAL A 79 12.14 -4.46 -9.46
C VAL A 79 12.55 -5.62 -8.57
N ASP A 80 13.55 -5.40 -7.74
CA ASP A 80 14.03 -6.38 -6.75
C ASP A 80 13.19 -6.40 -5.48
N GLY A 81 12.38 -5.37 -5.24
CA GLY A 81 11.48 -5.28 -4.11
C GLY A 81 10.70 -3.97 -4.09
N ALA A 82 9.68 -3.94 -3.22
CA ALA A 82 8.85 -2.76 -3.05
C ALA A 82 8.38 -2.60 -1.60
N LEU A 83 8.18 -1.34 -1.18
CA LEU A 83 7.59 -0.98 0.10
C LEU A 83 6.46 0.02 -0.12
N PHE A 84 5.25 -0.38 0.23
CA PHE A 84 4.05 0.44 0.12
C PHE A 84 3.44 0.64 1.51
N ALA A 85 3.45 1.86 2.01
CA ALA A 85 2.92 2.21 3.32
C ALA A 85 1.59 2.96 3.19
N GLY A 86 0.58 2.60 3.99
CA GLY A 86 -0.73 3.24 4.00
C GLY A 86 -1.38 3.29 2.61
N SER A 87 -1.43 2.15 1.93
CA SER A 87 -1.98 2.08 0.57
C SER A 87 -3.47 2.40 0.54
N PRO A 88 -3.91 3.37 -0.30
CA PRO A 88 -5.33 3.63 -0.47
C PRO A 88 -6.09 2.41 -1.01
N ASN A 89 -7.32 2.23 -0.54
CA ASN A 89 -8.23 1.17 -0.99
C ASN A 89 -8.40 1.10 -2.52
N GLY A 90 -8.36 2.25 -3.19
CA GLY A 90 -8.49 2.35 -4.65
C GLY A 90 -7.27 1.86 -5.44
N SER A 91 -6.16 1.47 -4.80
CA SER A 91 -4.95 1.04 -5.50
C SER A 91 -5.14 -0.32 -6.19
N PRO A 92 -5.04 -0.41 -7.53
CA PRO A 92 -5.41 -1.63 -8.26
C PRO A 92 -4.60 -2.86 -7.86
N LEU A 93 -3.27 -2.72 -7.76
CA LEU A 93 -2.40 -3.82 -7.36
C LEU A 93 -2.73 -4.32 -5.95
N TRP A 94 -2.87 -3.40 -4.98
CA TRP A 94 -3.27 -3.75 -3.61
C TRP A 94 -4.58 -4.54 -3.58
N ARG A 95 -5.60 -4.06 -4.31
CA ARG A 95 -6.91 -4.75 -4.37
C ARG A 95 -6.82 -6.14 -4.95
N THR A 96 -6.04 -6.30 -6.02
CA THR A 96 -5.84 -7.60 -6.66
C THR A 96 -5.16 -8.59 -5.73
N LEU A 97 -4.06 -8.17 -5.08
CA LEU A 97 -3.33 -9.03 -4.15
C LEU A 97 -4.16 -9.37 -2.90
N GLN A 98 -4.88 -8.38 -2.37
CA GLN A 98 -5.76 -8.57 -1.23
C GLN A 98 -6.95 -9.51 -1.52
N ALA A 99 -7.48 -9.45 -2.73
CA ALA A 99 -8.56 -10.35 -3.17
C ALA A 99 -8.07 -11.81 -3.35
N GLN A 100 -6.79 -12.00 -3.62
CA GLN A 100 -6.15 -13.31 -3.79
C GLN A 100 -5.59 -13.90 -2.49
N ARG A 101 -5.79 -13.22 -1.36
CA ARG A 101 -5.27 -13.67 -0.07
C ARG A 101 -5.70 -15.10 0.28
N ASP A 102 -4.86 -15.77 1.03
CA ASP A 102 -5.10 -17.12 1.50
C ASP A 102 -6.40 -17.17 2.34
N PRO A 103 -7.22 -18.23 2.19
CA PRO A 103 -8.45 -18.39 2.95
C PRO A 103 -8.21 -18.31 4.45
N GLY A 104 -9.03 -17.52 5.15
CA GLY A 104 -8.95 -17.35 6.61
C GLY A 104 -8.01 -16.23 7.07
N SER A 105 -7.18 -15.67 6.20
CA SER A 105 -6.39 -14.50 6.57
C SER A 105 -7.26 -13.23 6.61
N PRO A 106 -7.07 -12.35 7.59
CA PRO A 106 -7.90 -11.15 7.74
C PRO A 106 -7.56 -10.10 6.68
N ALA A 107 -8.56 -9.26 6.32
CA ALA A 107 -8.38 -8.22 5.32
C ALA A 107 -7.34 -7.15 5.73
N TRP A 108 -7.18 -6.90 7.03
CA TRP A 108 -6.23 -5.90 7.53
C TRP A 108 -4.77 -6.41 7.55
N GLN A 109 -4.56 -7.72 7.59
CA GLN A 109 -3.25 -8.36 7.55
C GLN A 109 -3.33 -9.62 6.69
N PRO A 110 -3.53 -9.46 5.37
CA PRO A 110 -3.68 -10.61 4.49
C PRO A 110 -2.37 -11.41 4.39
N VAL A 111 -2.53 -12.71 4.22
CA VAL A 111 -1.46 -13.61 3.82
C VAL A 111 -1.72 -14.01 2.38
N LEU A 112 -0.71 -13.97 1.55
CA LEU A 112 -0.76 -14.38 0.16
C LEU A 112 0.34 -15.42 -0.11
N ASP A 113 -0.05 -16.61 -0.54
CA ASP A 113 0.88 -17.70 -0.83
C ASP A 113 1.88 -17.95 0.33
N GLY A 114 1.35 -17.99 1.56
CA GLY A 114 2.14 -18.16 2.79
C GLY A 114 3.12 -17.02 3.08
N GLY A 115 2.98 -15.86 2.46
CA GLY A 115 3.89 -14.72 2.63
C GLY A 115 5.22 -14.87 1.89
N ARG A 116 5.24 -15.66 0.83
CA ARG A 116 6.46 -15.99 0.11
C ARG A 116 7.11 -14.79 -0.58
N GLU A 117 6.35 -13.98 -1.31
CA GLU A 117 6.83 -12.77 -1.98
C GLU A 117 6.25 -11.49 -1.39
N VAL A 118 4.96 -11.52 -1.00
CA VAL A 118 4.23 -10.35 -0.49
C VAL A 118 3.89 -10.56 0.97
N ARG A 119 4.22 -9.57 1.79
CA ARG A 119 3.92 -9.57 3.23
C ARG A 119 3.22 -8.28 3.65
N TRP A 120 2.27 -8.40 4.56
CA TRP A 120 1.61 -7.27 5.23
C TRP A 120 2.04 -7.24 6.68
N ILE A 121 2.49 -6.08 7.14
CA ILE A 121 2.96 -5.83 8.50
C ILE A 121 2.18 -4.65 9.05
N SER A 122 1.57 -4.81 10.22
CA SER A 122 0.86 -3.76 10.94
C SER A 122 1.69 -3.16 12.06
N ARG A 123 2.57 -3.96 12.68
CA ARG A 123 3.40 -3.58 13.82
C ARG A 123 4.70 -4.37 13.84
N ALA A 124 5.67 -3.90 14.62
CA ALA A 124 6.91 -4.64 14.84
C ALA A 124 6.64 -6.03 15.42
N GLY A 125 7.31 -7.05 14.89
CA GLY A 125 7.14 -8.44 15.28
C GLY A 125 6.19 -9.23 14.39
N ASP A 126 5.40 -8.58 13.54
CA ASP A 126 4.52 -9.27 12.58
C ASP A 126 5.31 -10.02 11.51
N GLU A 127 6.56 -9.62 11.26
CA GLU A 127 7.48 -10.32 10.37
C GLU A 127 7.75 -11.76 10.81
N ASP A 128 7.70 -12.03 12.10
CA ASP A 128 7.93 -13.35 12.69
C ASP A 128 6.70 -14.28 12.58
N LEU A 129 5.54 -13.74 12.25
CA LEU A 129 4.30 -14.53 12.09
C LEU A 129 4.30 -15.39 10.83
N LEU A 130 5.13 -15.05 9.85
CA LEU A 130 5.22 -15.74 8.58
C LEU A 130 6.46 -16.63 8.57
N ALA A 131 6.28 -17.90 8.86
CA ALA A 131 7.32 -18.91 8.80
C ALA A 131 7.68 -19.21 7.34
N GLY A 132 8.92 -18.99 6.94
CA GLY A 132 9.41 -19.34 5.62
C GLY A 132 10.26 -18.27 4.97
N PRO A 133 10.97 -18.61 3.88
CA PRO A 133 11.82 -17.67 3.19
C PRO A 133 10.96 -16.54 2.58
N TRP A 134 11.53 -15.34 2.60
CA TRP A 134 10.96 -14.22 1.87
C TRP A 134 11.67 -14.08 0.54
N GLU A 135 11.03 -14.53 -0.52
CA GLU A 135 11.58 -14.61 -1.86
C GLU A 135 11.47 -13.28 -2.61
N ARG A 136 12.28 -13.08 -3.64
CA ARG A 136 12.20 -11.92 -4.54
C ARG A 136 11.04 -12.06 -5.54
N PRO A 137 10.41 -10.93 -5.89
CA PRO A 137 10.58 -9.60 -5.31
C PRO A 137 10.02 -9.56 -3.88
N ARG A 138 10.72 -8.90 -2.99
CA ARG A 138 10.25 -8.72 -1.61
C ARG A 138 9.33 -7.51 -1.57
N VAL A 139 8.02 -7.76 -1.57
CA VAL A 139 7.00 -6.71 -1.51
C VAL A 139 6.46 -6.63 -0.09
N LEU A 140 6.58 -5.45 0.50
CA LEU A 140 6.08 -5.17 1.85
C LEU A 140 4.98 -4.12 1.79
N TYR A 141 3.84 -4.45 2.37
CA TYR A 141 2.80 -3.49 2.72
C TYR A 141 2.87 -3.19 4.22
N LEU A 142 3.07 -1.92 4.57
CA LEU A 142 2.88 -1.44 5.93
C LEU A 142 1.46 -0.89 6.04
N GLN A 143 0.61 -1.56 6.82
CA GLN A 143 -0.81 -1.25 6.87
C GLN A 143 -1.35 -1.48 8.28
N HIS A 144 -1.83 -0.43 8.93
CA HIS A 144 -2.52 -0.57 10.21
C HIS A 144 -3.97 -0.99 10.01
N ALA A 145 -4.50 -1.78 10.95
CA ALA A 145 -5.90 -2.18 10.93
C ALA A 145 -6.87 -0.98 11.09
N THR A 146 -6.37 0.14 11.61
CA THR A 146 -7.11 1.39 11.82
C THR A 146 -6.79 2.47 10.79
N ASP A 147 -6.00 2.17 9.74
CA ASP A 147 -5.60 3.15 8.75
C ASP A 147 -6.81 3.65 7.93
N PRO A 148 -7.25 4.90 8.13
CA PRO A 148 -8.43 5.42 7.43
C PRO A 148 -8.21 5.53 5.91
N VAL A 149 -6.98 5.73 5.45
CA VAL A 149 -6.63 5.81 4.02
C VAL A 149 -6.91 4.47 3.33
N THR A 150 -6.54 3.38 3.99
CA THR A 150 -6.78 2.02 3.48
C THR A 150 -8.26 1.66 3.46
N TRP A 151 -9.04 2.12 4.44
CA TRP A 151 -10.43 1.66 4.59
C TRP A 151 -11.48 2.62 4.03
N LEU A 152 -11.11 3.84 3.68
CA LEU A 152 -12.06 4.78 3.08
C LEU A 152 -12.52 4.26 1.72
N SER A 153 -13.82 3.95 1.62
CA SER A 153 -14.47 3.59 0.36
C SER A 153 -15.90 4.12 0.32
N ALA A 154 -16.44 4.31 -0.89
CA ALA A 154 -17.83 4.71 -1.07
C ALA A 154 -18.82 3.67 -0.51
N ASP A 155 -18.43 2.41 -0.45
CA ASP A 155 -19.26 1.32 0.08
C ASP A 155 -19.62 1.52 1.56
N LEU A 156 -18.75 2.21 2.33
CA LEU A 156 -19.02 2.53 3.74
C LEU A 156 -20.31 3.34 3.96
N LEU A 157 -20.78 4.04 2.93
CA LEU A 157 -22.04 4.77 3.00
C LEU A 157 -23.23 3.85 3.10
N PHE A 158 -23.15 2.62 2.53
CA PHE A 158 -24.30 1.77 2.28
C PHE A 158 -24.14 0.34 2.83
N GLN A 159 -22.92 -0.12 3.09
CA GLN A 159 -22.63 -1.50 3.46
C GLN A 159 -21.64 -1.58 4.63
N PRO A 160 -21.88 -2.53 5.59
CA PRO A 160 -20.92 -2.79 6.64
C PRO A 160 -19.64 -3.39 6.03
N PRO A 161 -18.46 -2.84 6.36
CA PRO A 161 -17.21 -3.35 5.81
C PRO A 161 -16.78 -4.65 6.52
N ASP A 162 -16.10 -5.53 5.79
CA ASP A 162 -15.61 -6.80 6.32
C ASP A 162 -14.67 -6.61 7.52
N TRP A 163 -13.85 -5.55 7.54
CA TRP A 163 -12.89 -5.29 8.63
C TRP A 163 -13.55 -4.95 9.98
N LEU A 164 -14.86 -4.69 10.02
CA LEU A 164 -15.63 -4.57 11.28
C LEU A 164 -16.24 -5.90 11.76
N ARG A 165 -16.19 -6.95 10.96
CA ARG A 165 -16.66 -8.27 11.40
C ARG A 165 -15.76 -8.81 12.51
N ALA A 166 -16.31 -9.54 13.45
CA ALA A 166 -15.58 -10.04 14.61
C ALA A 166 -14.38 -10.94 14.26
N ASP A 167 -14.52 -11.73 13.18
CA ASP A 167 -13.49 -12.64 12.66
C ASP A 167 -12.44 -11.93 11.78
N GLN A 168 -12.68 -10.68 11.38
CA GLN A 168 -11.82 -9.90 10.49
C GLN A 168 -11.30 -8.61 11.13
N ARG A 169 -11.69 -8.34 12.37
CA ARG A 169 -11.36 -7.11 13.07
C ARG A 169 -9.92 -7.11 13.57
N GLY A 170 -9.16 -6.08 13.25
CA GLY A 170 -7.83 -5.89 13.79
C GLY A 170 -7.85 -5.59 15.29
N ALA A 171 -6.78 -5.98 16.00
CA ALA A 171 -6.67 -5.80 17.45
C ALA A 171 -6.75 -4.33 17.87
N ASP A 172 -6.35 -3.40 16.99
CA ASP A 172 -6.32 -1.97 17.26
C ASP A 172 -7.67 -1.28 16.98
N VAL A 173 -8.61 -1.99 16.34
CA VAL A 173 -9.95 -1.49 16.09
C VAL A 173 -10.81 -1.68 17.34
N SER A 174 -11.40 -0.60 17.87
CA SER A 174 -12.23 -0.67 19.07
C SER A 174 -13.30 -1.77 18.96
N PRO A 175 -13.43 -2.66 19.95
CA PRO A 175 -14.46 -3.69 19.96
C PRO A 175 -15.89 -3.14 19.98
N SER A 176 -16.07 -1.89 20.45
CA SER A 176 -17.36 -1.20 20.47
C SER A 176 -17.70 -0.50 19.17
N MET A 177 -16.78 -0.42 18.22
CA MET A 177 -17.02 0.20 16.94
C MET A 177 -18.04 -0.61 16.15
N GLN A 178 -19.12 0.06 15.72
CA GLN A 178 -20.18 -0.51 14.91
C GLN A 178 -20.34 0.31 13.64
N TRP A 179 -20.69 -0.38 12.56
CA TRP A 179 -21.04 0.33 11.34
C TRP A 179 -22.41 1.00 11.46
N ILE A 180 -22.45 2.28 11.14
CA ILE A 180 -23.65 3.08 11.02
C ILE A 180 -23.61 3.75 9.64
N PRO A 181 -24.62 3.55 8.78
CA PRO A 181 -24.68 4.18 7.46
C PRO A 181 -24.33 5.66 7.52
N ILE A 182 -23.53 6.12 6.58
CA ILE A 182 -23.04 7.51 6.47
C ILE A 182 -22.10 7.91 7.64
N VAL A 183 -22.47 7.63 8.89
CA VAL A 183 -21.69 8.05 10.07
C VAL A 183 -20.31 7.42 10.07
N THR A 184 -20.21 6.12 9.81
CA THR A 184 -18.91 5.42 9.75
C THR A 184 -18.03 5.98 8.64
N ALA A 185 -18.60 6.28 7.46
CA ALA A 185 -17.85 6.93 6.38
C ALA A 185 -17.33 8.30 6.79
N LEU A 186 -18.15 9.12 7.46
CA LEU A 186 -17.73 10.43 7.96
C LEU A 186 -16.65 10.33 9.04
N GLN A 187 -16.74 9.35 9.94
CA GLN A 187 -15.70 9.09 10.94
C GLN A 187 -14.36 8.78 10.27
N VAL A 188 -14.34 7.86 9.30
CA VAL A 188 -13.12 7.51 8.56
C VAL A 188 -12.54 8.72 7.82
N VAL A 189 -13.39 9.58 7.23
CA VAL A 189 -12.93 10.84 6.61
C VAL A 189 -12.30 11.79 7.64
N VAL A 190 -12.94 11.95 8.80
CA VAL A 190 -12.40 12.83 9.86
C VAL A 190 -11.08 12.29 10.40
N ASP A 191 -10.99 10.98 10.61
CA ASP A 191 -9.75 10.32 11.05
C ASP A 191 -8.63 10.49 10.01
N MET A 192 -8.95 10.42 8.71
CA MET A 192 -7.98 10.68 7.64
C MET A 192 -7.45 12.12 7.69
N LEU A 193 -8.30 13.11 7.95
CA LEU A 193 -7.89 14.51 8.08
C LEU A 193 -7.09 14.76 9.37
N GLY A 194 -7.39 14.02 10.43
CA GLY A 194 -6.69 14.09 11.71
C GLY A 194 -5.31 13.39 11.71
N GLY A 195 -5.14 12.40 10.86
CA GLY A 195 -3.90 11.61 10.80
C GLY A 195 -2.66 12.41 10.35
N GLU A 196 -2.83 13.52 9.64
CA GLU A 196 -1.74 14.45 9.30
C GLU A 196 -1.26 15.29 10.50
N ALA A 197 -2.00 15.30 11.61
CA ALA A 197 -1.71 16.12 12.79
C ALA A 197 -0.95 15.36 13.89
N VAL A 198 -0.65 14.09 13.69
CA VAL A 198 0.11 13.28 14.66
C VAL A 198 1.60 13.55 14.44
N PRO A 199 2.34 14.03 15.47
CA PRO A 199 3.76 14.35 15.35
C PRO A 199 4.65 13.11 15.22
#